data_cbdf57db61a80f6ddf84bea8a7a01eec
#
_entry.id   cbdf57db61a80f6ddf84bea8a7a01eec
#
_cell.length_a   1.000
_cell.length_b   1.000
_cell.length_c   1.000
_cell.angle_alpha   90.00
_cell.angle_beta   90.00
_cell.angle_gamma   90.00
#
_symmetry.space_group_name_H-M   'P 1'
#
loop_
_entity.id
_entity.type
_entity.pdbx_description
1 polymer ?
#
loop_
_entity_poly.entity_id
_entity_poly.type
_entity_poly.pdbx_seq_one_letter_code
_entity_poly.pdbx_strand_id
1 'polypeptide(L)'
;ILSKCEQYGYKNKTEYIRDCVRARVDLTPDRSEIAECNRLMKRIGANINQILVRLYSTGHIYAEDITEIKKGVNEIWHNFYPYDQGNISAAIAYITRDDKTIDGLYVNSYACRADSAGASEDFRAVRNTGTGRTQILAYHMIQSFAPGEVTPEQAMQIGEELCDRYLKGDYQYVIAVHHDKSHLHCHIIFNNTNLYNGLSFTTEHIKAESLKERDIL
;
A
#
# COMPACT_ATOMS: atom_id res chain seq x y z
N ILE A 1 15.84 18.24 0.90
CA ILE A 1 17.09 18.65 0.24
C ILE A 1 18.12 19.10 1.27
N LEU A 2 17.80 19.96 2.27
CA LEU A 2 18.75 20.43 3.28
C LEU A 2 19.35 19.27 4.08
N SER A 3 18.53 18.35 4.58
CA SER A 3 18.98 17.17 5.33
C SER A 3 19.90 16.25 4.52
N LYS A 4 19.67 16.14 3.21
CA LYS A 4 20.53 15.36 2.31
C LYS A 4 21.85 16.06 2.01
N CYS A 5 21.88 17.40 1.91
CA CYS A 5 23.12 18.14 1.77
C CYS A 5 24.05 17.91 2.96
N GLU A 6 23.50 17.97 4.18
CA GLU A 6 24.26 17.70 5.40
C GLU A 6 24.72 16.24 5.49
N GLN A 7 23.85 15.30 5.14
CA GLN A 7 24.14 13.87 5.16
C GLN A 7 25.28 13.48 4.20
N TYR A 8 25.37 14.15 3.03
CA TYR A 8 26.38 13.88 2.01
C TYR A 8 27.55 14.88 2.01
N GLY A 9 27.62 15.76 3.02
CA GLY A 9 28.75 16.68 3.22
C GLY A 9 28.80 17.85 2.23
N TYR A 10 27.70 18.20 1.58
CA TYR A 10 27.65 19.35 0.67
C TYR A 10 27.51 20.67 1.41
N LYS A 11 28.31 21.66 1.03
CA LYS A 11 28.32 22.98 1.65
C LYS A 11 27.03 23.79 1.39
N ASN A 12 26.34 23.52 0.30
CA ASN A 12 25.10 24.19 -0.07
C ASN A 12 24.24 23.38 -1.05
N LYS A 13 22.95 23.72 -1.13
CA LYS A 13 21.97 23.05 -2.00
C LYS A 13 22.34 23.07 -3.48
N THR A 14 22.94 24.16 -3.95
CA THR A 14 23.27 24.34 -5.36
C THR A 14 24.36 23.37 -5.81
N GLU A 15 25.32 23.13 -4.95
CA GLU A 15 26.40 22.14 -5.19
C GLU A 15 25.81 20.71 -5.24
N TYR A 16 24.99 20.34 -4.27
CA TYR A 16 24.30 19.06 -4.24
C TYR A 16 23.44 18.83 -5.50
N ILE A 17 22.60 19.80 -5.86
CA ILE A 17 21.75 19.72 -7.06
C ILE A 17 22.59 19.61 -8.33
N ARG A 18 23.67 20.37 -8.42
CA ARG A 18 24.59 20.35 -9.59
C ARG A 18 25.22 18.98 -9.77
N ASP A 19 25.63 18.34 -8.67
CA ASP A 19 26.26 17.03 -8.72
C ASP A 19 25.22 15.92 -8.99
N CYS A 20 24.02 16.04 -8.46
CA CYS A 20 22.90 15.15 -8.84
C CYS A 20 22.61 15.24 -10.35
N VAL A 21 22.59 16.45 -10.92
CA VAL A 21 22.36 16.65 -12.37
C VAL A 21 23.54 16.08 -13.19
N ARG A 22 24.78 16.28 -12.73
CA ARG A 22 25.97 15.74 -13.41
C ARG A 22 26.04 14.22 -13.34
N ALA A 23 25.66 13.63 -12.20
CA ALA A 23 25.64 12.17 -12.03
C ALA A 23 24.47 11.51 -12.78
N ARG A 24 23.62 12.28 -13.48
CA ARG A 24 22.38 11.80 -14.12
C ARG A 24 21.49 11.01 -13.15
N VAL A 25 21.51 11.36 -11.87
CA VAL A 25 20.56 10.82 -10.91
C VAL A 25 19.19 11.30 -11.34
N ASP A 26 18.36 10.38 -11.79
CA ASP A 26 17.01 10.67 -12.21
C ASP A 26 16.21 11.04 -10.97
N LEU A 27 16.04 12.35 -10.73
CA LEU A 27 15.24 12.90 -9.63
C LEU A 27 13.75 12.92 -10.01
N THR A 28 13.38 12.34 -11.14
CA THR A 28 11.97 12.27 -11.53
C THR A 28 11.27 11.32 -10.57
N PRO A 29 10.23 11.79 -9.86
CA PRO A 29 9.34 10.90 -9.13
C PRO A 29 8.74 9.90 -10.12
N ASP A 30 8.43 8.70 -9.65
CA ASP A 30 7.85 7.66 -10.50
C ASP A 30 6.62 8.23 -11.21
N ARG A 31 6.77 8.49 -12.51
CA ARG A 31 5.72 9.14 -13.33
C ARG A 31 4.46 8.27 -13.40
N SER A 32 4.58 6.96 -13.16
CA SER A 32 3.44 6.05 -13.17
C SER A 32 2.50 6.31 -11.99
N GLU A 33 3.04 6.53 -10.79
CA GLU A 33 2.24 6.87 -9.60
C GLU A 33 1.55 8.23 -9.76
N ILE A 34 2.30 9.23 -10.26
CA ILE A 34 1.73 10.56 -10.53
C ILE A 34 0.65 10.49 -11.61
N ALA A 35 0.88 9.72 -12.68
CA ALA A 35 -0.10 9.54 -13.75
C ALA A 35 -1.38 8.87 -13.25
N GLU A 36 -1.25 7.85 -12.40
CA GLU A 36 -2.40 7.17 -11.81
C GLU A 36 -3.16 8.07 -10.82
N CYS A 37 -2.46 8.82 -9.98
CA CYS A 37 -3.07 9.83 -9.11
C CYS A 37 -3.87 10.85 -9.93
N ASN A 38 -3.27 11.39 -10.98
CA ASN A 38 -3.93 12.34 -11.89
C ASN A 38 -5.15 11.71 -12.57
N ARG A 39 -5.09 10.44 -12.95
CA ARG A 39 -6.22 9.70 -13.54
C ARG A 39 -7.38 9.58 -12.55
N LEU A 40 -7.10 9.19 -11.30
CA LEU A 40 -8.09 9.07 -10.24
C LEU A 40 -8.71 10.42 -9.88
N MET A 41 -7.90 11.48 -9.77
CA MET A 41 -8.39 12.84 -9.51
C MET A 41 -9.29 13.34 -10.64
N LYS A 42 -8.93 13.10 -11.91
CA LYS A 42 -9.79 13.47 -13.07
C LYS A 42 -11.13 12.73 -13.03
N ARG A 43 -11.14 11.43 -12.66
CA ARG A 43 -12.37 10.65 -12.50
C ARG A 43 -13.27 11.21 -11.41
N ILE A 44 -12.71 11.56 -10.26
CA ILE A 44 -13.47 12.20 -9.17
C ILE A 44 -14.02 13.54 -9.62
N GLY A 45 -13.22 14.37 -10.28
CA GLY A 45 -13.67 15.65 -10.82
C GLY A 45 -14.82 15.51 -11.82
N ALA A 46 -14.77 14.50 -12.69
CA ALA A 46 -15.85 14.21 -13.63
C ALA A 46 -17.13 13.77 -12.90
N ASN A 47 -17.03 12.92 -11.88
CA ASN A 47 -18.17 12.49 -11.06
C ASN A 47 -18.80 13.68 -10.31
N ILE A 48 -17.98 14.55 -9.72
CA ILE A 48 -18.47 15.79 -9.06
C ILE A 48 -19.22 16.67 -10.07
N ASN A 49 -18.68 16.85 -11.27
CA ASN A 49 -19.36 17.65 -12.29
C ASN A 49 -20.71 17.03 -12.71
N GLN A 50 -20.79 15.72 -12.85
CA GLN A 50 -22.05 15.03 -13.16
C GLN A 50 -23.08 15.20 -12.03
N ILE A 51 -22.65 15.15 -10.77
CA ILE A 51 -23.52 15.40 -9.61
C ILE A 51 -24.02 16.83 -9.63
N LEU A 52 -23.16 17.81 -9.91
CA LEU A 52 -23.56 19.22 -10.02
C LEU A 52 -24.60 19.42 -11.15
N VAL A 53 -24.39 18.82 -12.32
CA VAL A 53 -25.36 18.88 -13.42
C VAL A 53 -26.71 18.29 -13.01
N ARG A 54 -26.73 17.13 -12.33
CA ARG A 54 -27.97 16.53 -11.80
C ARG A 54 -28.61 17.39 -10.73
N LEU A 55 -27.83 17.93 -9.80
CA LEU A 55 -28.32 18.82 -8.75
C LEU A 55 -29.01 20.06 -9.35
N TYR A 56 -28.40 20.67 -10.35
CA TYR A 56 -28.98 21.83 -11.04
C TYR A 56 -30.23 21.49 -11.85
N SER A 57 -30.32 20.27 -12.40
CA SER A 57 -31.46 19.85 -13.23
C SER A 57 -32.61 19.25 -12.41
N THR A 58 -32.32 18.53 -11.34
CA THR A 58 -33.32 17.79 -10.55
C THR A 58 -33.56 18.32 -9.13
N GLY A 59 -32.64 19.17 -8.62
CA GLY A 59 -32.64 19.64 -7.24
C GLY A 59 -32.23 18.60 -6.21
N HIS A 60 -31.80 17.38 -6.63
CA HIS A 60 -31.49 16.27 -5.74
C HIS A 60 -30.07 15.72 -5.95
N ILE A 61 -29.45 15.27 -4.86
CA ILE A 61 -28.23 14.48 -4.84
C ILE A 61 -28.62 13.08 -4.34
N TYR A 62 -28.19 12.05 -5.06
CA TYR A 62 -28.50 10.67 -4.71
C TYR A 62 -27.40 10.07 -3.82
N ALA A 63 -27.75 9.13 -2.96
CA ALA A 63 -26.82 8.46 -2.05
C ALA A 63 -25.72 7.70 -2.81
N GLU A 64 -26.05 7.17 -3.99
CA GLU A 64 -25.13 6.48 -4.89
C GLU A 64 -24.02 7.42 -5.39
N ASP A 65 -24.33 8.67 -5.71
CA ASP A 65 -23.36 9.69 -6.17
C ASP A 65 -22.33 9.96 -5.08
N ILE A 66 -22.77 10.08 -3.82
CA ILE A 66 -21.89 10.28 -2.66
C ILE A 66 -21.01 9.05 -2.42
N THR A 67 -21.58 7.86 -2.59
CA THR A 67 -20.89 6.58 -2.42
C THR A 67 -19.75 6.45 -3.46
N GLU A 68 -20.00 6.84 -4.70
CA GLU A 68 -19.02 6.78 -5.78
C GLU A 68 -17.85 7.76 -5.57
N ILE A 69 -18.12 8.98 -5.07
CA ILE A 69 -17.07 9.92 -4.68
C ILE A 69 -16.24 9.35 -3.52
N LYS A 70 -16.89 8.86 -2.46
CA LYS A 70 -16.21 8.25 -1.31
C LYS A 70 -15.29 7.11 -1.74
N LYS A 71 -15.77 6.25 -2.65
CA LYS A 71 -14.96 5.17 -3.20
C LYS A 71 -13.71 5.70 -3.92
N GLY A 72 -13.86 6.68 -4.80
CA GLY A 72 -12.71 7.27 -5.52
C GLY A 72 -11.72 7.96 -4.60
N VAL A 73 -12.19 8.68 -3.58
CA VAL A 73 -11.32 9.30 -2.56
C VAL A 73 -10.58 8.23 -1.75
N ASN A 74 -11.26 7.16 -1.35
CA ASN A 74 -10.64 6.05 -0.64
C ASN A 74 -9.59 5.33 -1.50
N GLU A 75 -9.81 5.14 -2.80
CA GLU A 75 -8.81 4.58 -3.71
C GLU A 75 -7.54 5.43 -3.76
N ILE A 76 -7.66 6.78 -3.81
CA ILE A 76 -6.50 7.68 -3.73
C ILE A 76 -5.82 7.54 -2.37
N TRP A 77 -6.60 7.57 -1.29
CA TRP A 77 -6.07 7.46 0.06
C TRP A 77 -5.27 6.18 0.27
N HIS A 78 -5.81 5.03 -0.12
CA HIS A 78 -5.14 3.74 0.03
C HIS A 78 -3.89 3.57 -0.85
N ASN A 79 -3.88 4.17 -2.04
CA ASN A 79 -2.75 4.02 -2.97
C ASN A 79 -1.59 4.99 -2.71
N PHE A 80 -1.86 6.16 -2.08
CA PHE A 80 -0.86 7.23 -1.99
C PHE A 80 -0.52 7.69 -0.57
N TYR A 81 -1.29 7.27 0.44
CA TYR A 81 -1.03 7.66 1.83
C TYR A 81 -0.57 6.47 2.67
N PRO A 82 0.66 6.55 3.21
CA PRO A 82 1.13 5.55 4.16
C PRO A 82 0.32 5.63 5.47
N TYR A 83 0.09 4.46 6.06
CA TYR A 83 -0.60 4.38 7.33
C TYR A 83 0.23 4.97 8.47
N ASP A 84 -0.35 5.89 9.25
CA ASP A 84 0.17 6.30 10.55
C ASP A 84 -0.18 5.27 11.65
N GLN A 85 0.37 5.45 12.86
CA GLN A 85 0.17 4.46 13.94
C GLN A 85 -1.31 4.23 14.32
N GLY A 86 -2.15 5.24 14.22
CA GLY A 86 -3.59 5.11 14.48
C GLY A 86 -4.31 4.34 13.38
N ASN A 87 -3.80 4.41 12.15
CA ASN A 87 -4.39 3.77 10.99
C ASN A 87 -4.00 2.30 10.82
N ILE A 88 -2.82 1.84 11.30
CA ILE A 88 -2.40 0.43 11.17
C ILE A 88 -3.39 -0.49 11.86
N SER A 89 -3.74 -0.24 13.10
CA SER A 89 -4.72 -1.05 13.82
C SER A 89 -6.09 -1.05 13.12
N ALA A 90 -6.56 0.12 12.68
CA ALA A 90 -7.80 0.25 11.94
C ALA A 90 -7.76 -0.48 10.58
N ALA A 91 -6.61 -0.42 9.87
CA ALA A 91 -6.43 -1.09 8.60
C ALA A 91 -6.42 -2.62 8.78
N ILE A 92 -5.71 -3.14 9.77
CA ILE A 92 -5.71 -4.58 10.09
C ILE A 92 -7.11 -5.00 10.54
N ALA A 93 -7.78 -4.25 11.43
CA ALA A 93 -9.15 -4.53 11.82
C ALA A 93 -10.11 -4.58 10.63
N TYR A 94 -9.91 -3.73 9.62
CA TYR A 94 -10.72 -3.73 8.41
C TYR A 94 -10.52 -4.98 7.56
N ILE A 95 -9.27 -5.41 7.33
CA ILE A 95 -8.99 -6.57 6.49
C ILE A 95 -9.31 -7.90 7.17
N THR A 96 -9.34 -7.93 8.51
CA THR A 96 -9.62 -9.13 9.29
C THR A 96 -11.08 -9.25 9.74
N ARG A 97 -11.98 -8.40 9.22
CA ARG A 97 -13.41 -8.45 9.56
C ARG A 97 -14.05 -9.77 9.15
N ASP A 98 -14.83 -10.35 10.05
CA ASP A 98 -15.52 -11.65 9.85
C ASP A 98 -16.44 -11.62 8.62
N ASP A 99 -17.19 -10.51 8.42
CA ASP A 99 -18.10 -10.34 7.27
C ASP A 99 -17.37 -10.25 5.91
N LYS A 100 -16.05 -10.15 5.89
CA LYS A 100 -15.22 -10.09 4.70
C LYS A 100 -14.37 -11.35 4.46
N THR A 101 -14.08 -12.10 5.52
CA THR A 101 -13.06 -13.16 5.54
C THR A 101 -13.65 -14.56 5.77
N ILE A 102 -14.95 -14.76 5.49
CA ILE A 102 -15.65 -16.03 5.75
C ILE A 102 -15.45 -16.46 7.22
N ASP A 103 -15.99 -15.64 8.14
CA ASP A 103 -15.92 -15.84 9.59
C ASP A 103 -14.47 -15.97 10.13
N GLY A 104 -13.52 -15.23 9.55
CA GLY A 104 -12.14 -15.21 9.96
C GLY A 104 -11.29 -16.42 9.52
N LEU A 105 -11.84 -17.37 8.74
CA LEU A 105 -11.15 -18.59 8.32
C LEU A 105 -9.91 -18.34 7.46
N TYR A 106 -9.94 -17.26 6.66
CA TYR A 106 -8.85 -16.93 5.73
C TYR A 106 -8.12 -15.67 6.18
N VAL A 107 -7.61 -15.71 7.40
CA VAL A 107 -6.72 -14.71 8.00
C VAL A 107 -5.47 -15.42 8.51
N ASN A 108 -4.30 -14.91 8.13
CA ASN A 108 -3.02 -15.41 8.63
C ASN A 108 -2.05 -14.27 8.91
N SER A 109 -0.96 -14.56 9.61
CA SER A 109 0.07 -13.58 9.93
C SER A 109 1.45 -14.21 10.00
N TYR A 110 2.48 -13.42 9.77
CA TYR A 110 3.87 -13.85 9.91
C TYR A 110 4.62 -12.95 10.89
N ALA A 111 5.27 -13.55 11.86
CA ALA A 111 6.08 -12.90 12.89
C ALA A 111 5.34 -11.81 13.71
N CYS A 112 4.00 -11.85 13.72
CA CYS A 112 3.14 -10.98 14.52
C CYS A 112 1.83 -11.68 14.86
N ARG A 113 1.07 -11.14 15.81
CA ARG A 113 -0.30 -11.57 16.09
C ARG A 113 -1.22 -11.24 14.92
N ALA A 114 -2.27 -12.03 14.70
CA ALA A 114 -3.21 -11.81 13.61
C ALA A 114 -4.29 -10.75 13.95
N ASP A 115 -4.56 -10.51 15.24
CA ASP A 115 -5.53 -9.51 15.67
C ASP A 115 -4.99 -8.08 15.52
N SER A 116 -5.88 -7.12 15.27
CA SER A 116 -5.50 -5.76 14.92
C SER A 116 -4.70 -5.02 15.99
N ALA A 117 -5.03 -5.22 17.27
CA ALA A 117 -4.33 -4.57 18.37
C ALA A 117 -2.95 -5.18 18.56
N GLY A 118 -2.88 -6.52 18.58
CA GLY A 118 -1.66 -7.28 18.72
C GLY A 118 -0.68 -7.04 17.58
N ALA A 119 -1.14 -7.16 16.32
CA ALA A 119 -0.29 -6.91 15.16
C ALA A 119 0.27 -5.47 15.15
N SER A 120 -0.56 -4.48 15.48
CA SER A 120 -0.12 -3.07 15.53
C SER A 120 0.95 -2.83 16.59
N GLU A 121 0.83 -3.51 17.74
CA GLU A 121 1.83 -3.46 18.82
C GLU A 121 3.13 -4.17 18.42
N ASP A 122 3.03 -5.35 17.81
CA ASP A 122 4.17 -6.13 17.32
C ASP A 122 4.93 -5.36 16.21
N PHE A 123 4.19 -4.74 15.27
CA PHE A 123 4.79 -3.86 14.26
C PHE A 123 5.53 -2.68 14.90
N ARG A 124 4.93 -2.04 15.92
CA ARG A 124 5.56 -0.93 16.64
C ARG A 124 6.82 -1.38 17.37
N ALA A 125 6.79 -2.56 18.00
CA ALA A 125 7.96 -3.10 18.72
C ALA A 125 9.16 -3.26 17.77
N VAL A 126 8.95 -3.84 16.57
CA VAL A 126 10.02 -3.98 15.57
C VAL A 126 10.47 -2.63 15.03
N ARG A 127 9.55 -1.69 14.75
CA ARG A 127 9.95 -0.33 14.31
C ARG A 127 10.81 0.41 15.32
N ASN A 128 10.58 0.20 16.61
CA ASN A 128 11.38 0.83 17.66
C ASN A 128 12.84 0.31 17.70
N THR A 129 13.12 -0.85 17.09
CA THR A 129 14.49 -1.35 16.90
C THR A 129 15.14 -0.81 15.63
N GLY A 130 14.35 -0.19 14.76
CA GLY A 130 14.80 0.29 13.44
C GLY A 130 15.72 1.50 13.54
N THR A 131 16.62 1.59 12.58
CA THR A 131 17.59 2.71 12.46
C THR A 131 17.07 3.80 11.52
N GLY A 132 15.97 3.55 10.79
CA GLY A 132 15.42 4.45 9.78
C GLY A 132 14.39 5.42 10.36
N ARG A 133 14.54 6.72 10.06
CA ARG A 133 13.51 7.75 10.31
C ARG A 133 12.57 7.84 9.10
N THR A 134 11.68 6.87 8.98
CA THR A 134 10.64 6.92 7.94
C THR A 134 9.30 7.32 8.54
N GLN A 135 8.51 8.07 7.78
CA GLN A 135 7.11 8.35 8.11
C GLN A 135 6.18 7.20 7.70
N ILE A 136 6.64 6.32 6.81
CA ILE A 136 5.89 5.14 6.38
C ILE A 136 6.02 4.07 7.47
N LEU A 137 4.91 3.64 8.01
CA LEU A 137 4.87 2.67 9.10
C LEU A 137 4.58 1.25 8.61
N ALA A 138 3.75 1.12 7.58
CA ALA A 138 3.37 -0.14 6.96
C ALA A 138 2.97 0.08 5.51
N TYR A 139 2.95 -0.99 4.73
CA TYR A 139 2.45 -1.02 3.36
C TYR A 139 1.22 -1.91 3.27
N HIS A 140 0.38 -1.63 2.28
CA HIS A 140 -0.78 -2.42 1.97
C HIS A 140 -0.70 -2.88 0.51
N MET A 141 -0.63 -4.20 0.30
CA MET A 141 -0.70 -4.82 -1.02
C MET A 141 -2.08 -5.47 -1.20
N ILE A 142 -2.54 -5.53 -2.43
CA ILE A 142 -3.79 -6.22 -2.81
C ILE A 142 -3.50 -7.09 -4.02
N GLN A 143 -3.75 -8.41 -3.87
CA GLN A 143 -3.74 -9.38 -4.96
C GLN A 143 -5.18 -9.73 -5.32
N SER A 144 -5.61 -9.41 -6.54
CA SER A 144 -6.97 -9.69 -7.02
C SER A 144 -6.97 -10.84 -8.04
N PHE A 145 -8.05 -11.58 -8.07
CA PHE A 145 -8.27 -12.72 -8.98
C PHE A 145 -9.51 -12.45 -9.86
N ALA A 146 -9.57 -13.07 -11.02
CA ALA A 146 -10.79 -13.02 -11.82
C ALA A 146 -11.94 -13.82 -11.14
N PRO A 147 -13.21 -13.49 -11.40
CA PRO A 147 -14.33 -14.24 -10.86
C PRO A 147 -14.23 -15.73 -11.20
N GLY A 148 -14.22 -16.59 -10.17
CA GLY A 148 -14.14 -18.05 -10.34
C GLY A 148 -12.76 -18.59 -10.71
N GLU A 149 -11.71 -17.77 -10.73
CA GLU A 149 -10.35 -18.19 -11.06
C GLU A 149 -9.72 -19.08 -9.97
N VAL A 150 -9.98 -18.77 -8.70
CA VAL A 150 -9.41 -19.48 -7.55
C VAL A 150 -10.46 -19.74 -6.49
N THR A 151 -10.22 -20.75 -5.62
CA THR A 151 -10.94 -20.93 -4.36
C THR A 151 -10.34 -20.02 -3.27
N PRO A 152 -11.04 -19.79 -2.14
CA PRO A 152 -10.47 -19.01 -1.03
C PRO A 152 -9.17 -19.60 -0.49
N GLU A 153 -9.05 -20.93 -0.43
CA GLU A 153 -7.83 -21.64 -0.02
C GLU A 153 -6.68 -21.36 -0.98
N GLN A 154 -6.94 -21.45 -2.29
CA GLN A 154 -5.94 -21.16 -3.31
C GLN A 154 -5.54 -19.68 -3.29
N ALA A 155 -6.49 -18.78 -3.08
CA ALA A 155 -6.20 -17.35 -2.94
C ALA A 155 -5.28 -17.08 -1.75
N MET A 156 -5.52 -17.71 -0.59
CA MET A 156 -4.64 -17.61 0.59
C MET A 156 -3.25 -18.14 0.28
N GLN A 157 -3.14 -19.33 -0.29
CA GLN A 157 -1.86 -19.95 -0.65
C GLN A 157 -1.06 -19.05 -1.60
N ILE A 158 -1.68 -18.52 -2.65
CA ILE A 158 -1.02 -17.62 -3.60
C ILE A 158 -0.58 -16.32 -2.91
N GLY A 159 -1.41 -15.78 -2.01
CA GLY A 159 -1.08 -14.60 -1.23
C GLY A 159 0.11 -14.82 -0.28
N GLU A 160 0.20 -15.98 0.35
CA GLU A 160 1.33 -16.38 1.19
C GLU A 160 2.61 -16.59 0.35
N GLU A 161 2.52 -17.28 -0.79
CA GLU A 161 3.65 -17.41 -1.73
C GLU A 161 4.14 -16.05 -2.24
N LEU A 162 3.24 -15.11 -2.47
CA LEU A 162 3.59 -13.73 -2.81
C LEU A 162 4.37 -13.07 -1.67
N CYS A 163 3.92 -13.21 -0.42
CA CYS A 163 4.63 -12.71 0.75
C CYS A 163 6.02 -13.35 0.88
N ASP A 164 6.13 -14.67 0.74
CA ASP A 164 7.41 -15.39 0.82
C ASP A 164 8.40 -14.92 -0.24
N ARG A 165 7.92 -14.70 -1.46
CA ARG A 165 8.74 -14.23 -2.58
C ARG A 165 9.23 -12.79 -2.38
N TYR A 166 8.34 -11.87 -1.98
CA TYR A 166 8.66 -10.44 -1.91
C TYR A 166 9.19 -9.98 -0.56
N LEU A 167 8.69 -10.55 0.54
CA LEU A 167 9.11 -10.18 1.90
C LEU A 167 10.19 -11.10 2.46
N LYS A 168 10.40 -12.29 1.89
CA LYS A 168 11.49 -13.23 2.16
C LYS A 168 11.66 -13.62 3.64
N GLY A 169 10.57 -13.54 4.42
CA GLY A 169 10.62 -13.72 5.87
C GLY A 169 11.26 -12.56 6.65
N ASP A 170 11.58 -11.45 6.00
CA ASP A 170 12.26 -10.31 6.59
C ASP A 170 11.32 -9.28 7.23
N TYR A 171 10.02 -9.35 6.92
CA TYR A 171 9.02 -8.38 7.37
C TYR A 171 7.80 -9.05 7.96
N GLN A 172 7.28 -8.49 9.04
CA GLN A 172 6.00 -8.90 9.62
C GLN A 172 4.86 -8.56 8.68
N TYR A 173 3.86 -9.44 8.56
CA TYR A 173 2.65 -9.14 7.81
C TYR A 173 1.39 -9.78 8.40
N VAL A 174 0.24 -9.21 8.05
CA VAL A 174 -1.09 -9.81 8.21
C VAL A 174 -1.71 -9.91 6.83
N ILE A 175 -2.23 -11.08 6.48
CA ILE A 175 -2.92 -11.36 5.21
C ILE A 175 -4.36 -11.81 5.49
N ALA A 176 -5.28 -11.37 4.65
CA ALA A 176 -6.68 -11.78 4.70
C ALA A 176 -7.27 -11.93 3.30
N VAL A 177 -8.04 -12.99 3.06
CA VAL A 177 -8.78 -13.18 1.81
C VAL A 177 -10.19 -12.65 1.97
N HIS A 178 -10.57 -11.72 1.12
CA HIS A 178 -11.92 -11.13 1.08
C HIS A 178 -12.79 -11.78 0.01
N HIS A 179 -14.07 -11.97 0.36
CA HIS A 179 -15.13 -12.50 -0.52
C HIS A 179 -16.34 -11.56 -0.67
N ASP A 180 -16.21 -10.33 -0.17
CA ASP A 180 -17.29 -9.32 -0.15
C ASP A 180 -17.59 -8.72 -1.54
N LYS A 181 -16.93 -9.19 -2.59
CA LYS A 181 -17.13 -8.77 -3.99
C LYS A 181 -17.39 -9.98 -4.90
N SER A 182 -17.65 -9.72 -6.17
CA SER A 182 -17.83 -10.76 -7.19
C SER A 182 -16.56 -11.58 -7.49
N HIS A 183 -15.42 -11.18 -6.94
CA HIS A 183 -14.13 -11.83 -7.10
C HIS A 183 -13.37 -11.86 -5.77
N LEU A 184 -12.54 -12.87 -5.60
CA LEU A 184 -11.66 -12.97 -4.43
C LEU A 184 -10.48 -12.02 -4.56
N HIS A 185 -10.02 -11.52 -3.42
CA HIS A 185 -8.82 -10.70 -3.33
C HIS A 185 -8.16 -10.83 -1.96
N CYS A 186 -6.83 -10.88 -1.95
CA CYS A 186 -6.04 -10.88 -0.73
C CYS A 186 -5.64 -9.45 -0.37
N HIS A 187 -5.83 -9.07 0.87
CA HIS A 187 -5.24 -7.89 1.46
C HIS A 187 -4.05 -8.28 2.31
N ILE A 188 -2.90 -7.65 2.09
CA ILE A 188 -1.66 -7.91 2.82
C ILE A 188 -1.18 -6.58 3.40
N ILE A 189 -1.11 -6.49 4.72
CA ILE A 189 -0.53 -5.33 5.41
C ILE A 189 0.77 -5.79 6.03
N PHE A 190 1.90 -5.19 5.64
CA PHE A 190 3.21 -5.55 6.15
C PHE A 190 3.97 -4.37 6.75
N ASN A 191 4.75 -4.67 7.79
CA ASN A 191 5.57 -3.68 8.49
C ASN A 191 6.66 -3.13 7.56
N ASN A 192 6.88 -1.82 7.59
CA ASN A 192 7.96 -1.19 6.82
C ASN A 192 9.36 -1.51 7.35
N THR A 193 9.50 -2.04 8.55
CA THR A 193 10.80 -2.27 9.19
C THR A 193 11.19 -3.74 9.12
N ASN A 194 12.38 -4.00 8.60
CA ASN A 194 12.96 -5.34 8.53
C ASN A 194 13.25 -5.88 9.93
N LEU A 195 12.87 -7.14 10.17
CA LEU A 195 12.99 -7.85 11.46
C LEU A 195 14.43 -7.96 11.97
N TYR A 196 15.40 -8.08 11.05
CA TYR A 196 16.77 -8.46 11.40
C TYR A 196 17.74 -7.29 11.40
N ASN A 197 17.57 -6.35 10.48
CA ASN A 197 18.52 -5.23 10.31
C ASN A 197 17.91 -3.86 10.63
N GLY A 198 16.59 -3.78 10.89
CA GLY A 198 15.90 -2.55 11.23
C GLY A 198 15.81 -1.52 10.10
N LEU A 199 16.15 -1.89 8.86
CA LEU A 199 16.06 -1.00 7.71
C LEU A 199 14.63 -0.94 7.16
N SER A 200 14.30 0.20 6.55
CA SER A 200 13.00 0.38 5.88
C SER A 200 12.93 -0.41 4.58
N PHE A 201 11.73 -0.93 4.28
CA PHE A 201 11.44 -1.58 3.01
C PHE A 201 11.63 -0.60 1.85
N THR A 202 12.26 -1.07 0.78
CA THR A 202 12.44 -0.28 -0.45
C THR A 202 11.90 -1.06 -1.64
N THR A 203 11.19 -0.36 -2.52
CA THR A 203 10.63 -0.96 -3.74
C THR A 203 11.68 -1.36 -4.77
N GLU A 204 12.94 -1.01 -4.58
CA GLU A 204 14.05 -1.41 -5.46
C GLU A 204 14.24 -2.93 -5.48
N HIS A 205 13.98 -3.61 -4.37
CA HIS A 205 14.00 -5.08 -4.31
C HIS A 205 12.94 -5.71 -5.23
N ILE A 206 11.75 -5.14 -5.31
CA ILE A 206 10.67 -5.61 -6.19
C ILE A 206 11.02 -5.42 -7.66
N LYS A 207 11.62 -4.27 -8.02
CA LYS A 207 12.03 -3.97 -9.39
C LYS A 207 13.14 -4.90 -9.89
N ALA A 208 14.09 -5.23 -9.03
CA ALA A 208 15.21 -6.11 -9.40
C ALA A 208 14.75 -7.56 -9.68
N GLU A 209 13.76 -8.07 -8.97
CA GLU A 209 13.24 -9.42 -9.17
C GLU A 209 12.26 -9.52 -10.34
N SER A 210 11.38 -8.54 -10.53
CA SER A 210 10.49 -8.48 -11.70
C SER A 210 11.25 -8.33 -13.03
N LEU A 211 12.48 -7.83 -13.00
CA LEU A 211 13.37 -7.80 -14.17
C LEU A 211 14.03 -9.15 -14.42
N LYS A 212 14.40 -9.90 -13.36
CA LYS A 212 14.97 -11.24 -13.50
C LYS A 212 13.99 -12.28 -14.02
N GLU A 213 12.71 -12.19 -13.65
CA GLU A 213 11.67 -13.11 -14.15
C GLU A 213 11.31 -12.88 -15.62
N ARG A 214 11.50 -11.68 -16.16
CA ARG A 214 11.32 -11.40 -17.60
C ARG A 214 12.41 -11.96 -18.49
N ASP A 215 13.59 -12.22 -17.93
CA ASP A 215 14.74 -12.76 -18.67
C ASP A 215 14.76 -14.32 -18.69
N ILE A 216 13.74 -14.96 -18.08
CA ILE A 216 13.62 -16.43 -17.98
C ILE A 216 12.49 -17.00 -18.89
N LEU A 217 11.71 -16.13 -19.54
CA LEU A 217 10.68 -16.47 -20.54
C LEU A 217 11.16 -16.12 -21.95
#